data_695fd12d9797320d1efdcc1c1bb89831
#
_entry.id   695fd12d9797320d1efdcc1c1bb89831
#
_cell.length_a   1.000
_cell.length_b   1.000
_cell.length_c   1.000
_cell.angle_alpha   90.00
_cell.angle_beta   90.00
_cell.angle_gamma   90.00
#
_symmetry.space_group_name_H-M   'P 1'
#
loop_
_entity.id
_entity.type
_entity.pdbx_description
1 polymer ?
#
loop_
_entity_poly.entity_id
_entity_poly.type
_entity_poly.pdbx_seq_one_letter_code
_entity_poly.pdbx_strand_id
1 'polypeptide(L)'
;MPAQLLDGNQLAKKIRLEIATRTALLIAKGKKPGLAVLLVGEDPASQVYVRNKVKACEKVGMYSILERHPAELSETALLKRIHELNLDPQINGILVQLPLPAHIDSHRVIEAIAPEKDVDGFHVANAGALMIGAPLFKPCTPYGCMKMLESIDYPIKGARAVVVGASNIVGKPMAMLLLAAGATVTICNSKTKDLAAHTKEADILVVATGKPKMITGQMVKSGAVVIDVGINRLPDGKLCGDVDFDEVKYKAGAITPVPGGVGPMTITMLLLNTLEAAERS
;
A
#
# COMPACT_ATOMS: atom_id res chain seq x y z
N MET A 1 -23.69 15.65 10.72
CA MET A 1 -22.32 16.01 11.15
C MET A 1 -21.38 15.45 10.07
N PRO A 2 -20.25 16.09 9.79
CA PRO A 2 -19.28 15.51 8.85
C PRO A 2 -18.69 14.20 9.41
N ALA A 3 -18.22 13.34 8.51
CA ALA A 3 -17.58 12.08 8.84
C ALA A 3 -16.33 12.27 9.72
N GLN A 4 -16.03 11.30 10.56
CA GLN A 4 -14.74 11.23 11.25
C GLN A 4 -13.60 11.16 10.22
N LEU A 5 -12.60 12.02 10.37
CA LEU A 5 -11.44 12.01 9.48
C LEU A 5 -10.45 10.92 9.91
N LEU A 6 -10.13 10.01 8.99
CA LEU A 6 -9.09 9.01 9.17
C LEU A 6 -7.74 9.60 8.74
N ASP A 7 -7.05 10.26 9.66
CA ASP A 7 -5.77 10.93 9.40
C ASP A 7 -4.61 9.92 9.35
N GLY A 8 -4.22 9.57 8.14
CA GLY A 8 -3.10 8.67 7.89
C GLY A 8 -1.74 9.24 8.28
N ASN A 9 -1.55 10.56 8.26
CA ASN A 9 -0.31 11.18 8.72
C ASN A 9 -0.11 10.99 10.22
N GLN A 10 -1.17 11.22 11.01
CA GLN A 10 -1.14 11.05 12.46
C GLN A 10 -0.89 9.59 12.84
N LEU A 11 -1.61 8.66 12.22
CA LEU A 11 -1.44 7.23 12.45
C LEU A 11 -0.05 6.73 12.02
N ALA A 12 0.42 7.15 10.85
CA ALA A 12 1.76 6.83 10.37
C ALA A 12 2.85 7.33 11.32
N LYS A 13 2.71 8.52 11.90
CA LYS A 13 3.65 9.06 12.90
C LYS A 13 3.73 8.16 14.13
N LYS A 14 2.58 7.72 14.66
CA LYS A 14 2.51 6.82 15.81
C LYS A 14 3.22 5.50 15.52
N ILE A 15 2.87 4.82 14.43
CA ILE A 15 3.44 3.51 14.08
C ILE A 15 4.95 3.62 13.78
N ARG A 16 5.41 4.71 13.14
CA ARG A 16 6.85 4.92 12.88
C ARG A 16 7.66 5.11 14.16
N LEU A 17 7.10 5.65 15.23
CA LEU A 17 7.77 5.69 16.54
C LEU A 17 7.97 4.27 17.09
N GLU A 18 6.97 3.41 16.99
CA GLU A 18 7.07 2.01 17.37
C GLU A 18 8.13 1.27 16.54
N ILE A 19 8.12 1.48 15.21
CA ILE A 19 9.14 0.93 14.30
C ILE A 19 10.53 1.42 14.69
N ALA A 20 10.72 2.70 14.98
CA ALA A 20 12.02 3.26 15.36
C ALA A 20 12.54 2.62 16.66
N THR A 21 11.68 2.43 17.65
CA THR A 21 12.04 1.75 18.91
C THR A 21 12.48 0.30 18.65
N ARG A 22 11.71 -0.47 17.89
CA ARG A 22 12.06 -1.85 17.53
C ARG A 22 13.35 -1.92 16.71
N THR A 23 13.52 -0.99 15.76
CA THR A 23 14.77 -0.87 14.96
C THR A 23 15.98 -0.65 15.85
N ALA A 24 15.90 0.27 16.82
CA ALA A 24 16.99 0.54 17.75
C ALA A 24 17.33 -0.71 18.61
N LEU A 25 16.33 -1.46 19.07
CA LEU A 25 16.54 -2.71 19.80
C LEU A 25 17.21 -3.79 18.93
N LEU A 26 16.86 -3.85 17.65
CA LEU A 26 17.47 -4.80 16.73
C LEU A 26 18.92 -4.42 16.40
N ILE A 27 19.20 -3.13 16.23
CA ILE A 27 20.57 -2.61 16.03
C ILE A 27 21.46 -2.91 17.25
N ALA A 28 20.94 -2.77 18.47
CA ALA A 28 21.66 -3.12 19.69
C ALA A 28 22.05 -4.60 19.75
N LYS A 29 21.34 -5.47 19.00
CA LYS A 29 21.68 -6.90 18.82
C LYS A 29 22.59 -7.17 17.63
N GLY A 30 23.13 -6.12 17.00
CA GLY A 30 24.06 -6.23 15.86
C GLY A 30 23.37 -6.38 14.49
N LYS A 31 22.04 -6.27 14.40
CA LYS A 31 21.28 -6.37 13.14
C LYS A 31 20.66 -5.03 12.78
N LYS A 32 21.04 -4.44 11.66
CA LYS A 32 20.45 -3.20 11.15
C LYS A 32 19.54 -3.50 9.97
N PRO A 33 18.21 -3.28 10.08
CA PRO A 33 17.30 -3.50 8.95
C PRO A 33 17.72 -2.71 7.72
N GLY A 34 17.74 -3.34 6.55
CA GLY A 34 18.16 -2.74 5.29
C GLY A 34 17.12 -2.87 4.19
N LEU A 35 16.84 -1.75 3.50
CA LEU A 35 15.93 -1.67 2.36
C LEU A 35 16.67 -1.22 1.11
N ALA A 36 16.60 -2.00 0.03
CA ALA A 36 17.01 -1.59 -1.29
C ALA A 36 15.80 -1.07 -2.07
N VAL A 37 15.92 0.13 -2.64
CA VAL A 37 14.90 0.75 -3.49
C VAL A 37 15.48 0.98 -4.88
N LEU A 38 14.91 0.34 -5.89
CA LEU A 38 15.32 0.48 -7.28
C LEU A 38 14.29 1.33 -8.03
N LEU A 39 14.75 2.35 -8.72
CA LEU A 39 13.95 3.23 -9.59
C LEU A 39 14.53 3.17 -10.99
N VAL A 40 13.72 2.78 -11.97
CA VAL A 40 14.10 2.76 -13.40
C VAL A 40 13.30 3.83 -14.14
N GLY A 41 14.01 4.74 -14.80
CA GLY A 41 13.40 5.87 -15.50
C GLY A 41 13.19 7.11 -14.62
N GLU A 42 12.53 8.12 -15.19
CA GLU A 42 12.47 9.47 -14.62
C GLU A 42 11.02 9.93 -14.31
N ASP A 43 10.09 9.00 -14.12
CA ASP A 43 8.71 9.38 -13.76
C ASP A 43 8.68 10.28 -12.51
N PRO A 44 8.14 11.51 -12.61
CA PRO A 44 8.20 12.49 -11.52
C PRO A 44 7.46 12.04 -10.26
N ALA A 45 6.36 11.29 -10.41
CA ALA A 45 5.60 10.78 -9.27
C ALA A 45 6.42 9.72 -8.53
N SER A 46 7.01 8.78 -9.26
CA SER A 46 7.89 7.73 -8.71
C SER A 46 9.09 8.33 -7.97
N GLN A 47 9.71 9.39 -8.50
CA GLN A 47 10.82 10.08 -7.85
C GLN A 47 10.43 10.66 -6.48
N VAL A 48 9.25 11.27 -6.38
CA VAL A 48 8.74 11.82 -5.11
C VAL A 48 8.48 10.69 -4.10
N TYR A 49 7.84 9.60 -4.54
CA TYR A 49 7.55 8.45 -3.69
C TYR A 49 8.83 7.80 -3.14
N VAL A 50 9.79 7.52 -4.00
CA VAL A 50 11.05 6.91 -3.62
C VAL A 50 11.83 7.78 -2.63
N ARG A 51 11.89 9.09 -2.87
CA ARG A 51 12.53 10.04 -1.94
C ARG A 51 11.89 10.01 -0.56
N ASN A 52 10.55 9.93 -0.50
CA ASN A 52 9.84 9.86 0.77
C ASN A 52 10.07 8.53 1.49
N LYS A 53 10.21 7.40 0.76
CA LYS A 53 10.54 6.08 1.31
C LYS A 53 11.92 6.10 1.98
N VAL A 54 12.95 6.59 1.26
CA VAL A 54 14.32 6.70 1.79
C VAL A 54 14.38 7.59 3.04
N LYS A 55 13.81 8.79 2.98
CA LYS A 55 13.72 9.68 4.15
C LYS A 55 12.99 9.04 5.34
N ALA A 56 12.01 8.18 5.07
CA ALA A 56 11.30 7.48 6.13
C ALA A 56 12.18 6.39 6.76
N CYS A 57 12.99 5.65 5.97
CA CYS A 57 13.99 4.70 6.48
C CYS A 57 15.00 5.40 7.40
N GLU A 58 15.57 6.51 6.97
CA GLU A 58 16.54 7.30 7.74
C GLU A 58 15.95 7.70 9.11
N LYS A 59 14.71 8.22 9.11
CA LYS A 59 14.03 8.68 10.33
C LYS A 59 13.78 7.58 11.36
N VAL A 60 13.65 6.33 10.93
CA VAL A 60 13.46 5.19 11.85
C VAL A 60 14.76 4.41 12.12
N GLY A 61 15.91 4.90 11.63
CA GLY A 61 17.23 4.33 11.87
C GLY A 61 17.61 3.14 10.98
N MET A 62 16.82 2.82 9.97
CA MET A 62 17.10 1.75 9.02
C MET A 62 18.22 2.14 8.03
N TYR A 63 18.96 1.15 7.56
CA TYR A 63 19.80 1.29 6.38
C TYR A 63 18.95 1.32 5.12
N SER A 64 19.27 2.18 4.17
CA SER A 64 18.63 2.14 2.86
C SER A 64 19.58 2.53 1.74
N ILE A 65 19.47 1.82 0.63
CA ILE A 65 20.13 2.18 -0.63
C ILE A 65 19.05 2.59 -1.63
N LEU A 66 19.35 3.62 -2.39
CA LEU A 66 18.53 4.06 -3.52
C LEU A 66 19.36 3.99 -4.78
N GLU A 67 18.97 3.10 -5.68
CA GLU A 67 19.58 2.98 -7.00
C GLU A 67 18.64 3.58 -8.05
N ARG A 68 19.22 4.53 -8.83
CA ARG A 68 18.51 5.16 -9.95
C ARG A 68 19.12 4.65 -11.23
N HIS A 69 18.31 4.09 -12.07
CA HIS A 69 18.73 3.55 -13.35
C HIS A 69 18.05 4.33 -14.49
N PRO A 70 18.74 4.51 -15.62
CA PRO A 70 18.15 5.15 -16.79
C PRO A 70 17.00 4.32 -17.35
N ALA A 71 16.09 4.96 -18.10
CA ALA A 71 14.92 4.30 -18.68
C ALA A 71 15.31 3.19 -19.67
N GLU A 72 16.49 3.26 -20.26
CA GLU A 72 17.05 2.30 -21.22
C GLU A 72 17.67 1.06 -20.58
N LEU A 73 17.71 0.98 -19.23
CA LEU A 73 18.22 -0.21 -18.54
C LEU A 73 17.54 -1.47 -19.06
N SER A 74 18.34 -2.46 -19.46
CA SER A 74 17.77 -3.72 -19.92
C SER A 74 17.17 -4.55 -18.77
N GLU A 75 16.12 -5.31 -19.08
CA GLU A 75 15.51 -6.24 -18.10
C GLU A 75 16.56 -7.19 -17.51
N THR A 76 17.45 -7.74 -18.35
CA THR A 76 18.52 -8.63 -17.89
C THR A 76 19.44 -7.98 -16.86
N ALA A 77 19.82 -6.71 -17.06
CA ALA A 77 20.63 -5.98 -16.09
C ALA A 77 19.90 -5.75 -14.77
N LEU A 78 18.63 -5.40 -14.81
CA LEU A 78 17.79 -5.25 -13.61
C LEU A 78 17.65 -6.57 -12.85
N LEU A 79 17.36 -7.67 -13.54
CA LEU A 79 17.24 -9.00 -12.94
C LEU A 79 18.56 -9.45 -12.28
N LYS A 80 19.69 -9.20 -12.93
CA LYS A 80 21.02 -9.47 -12.35
C LYS A 80 21.20 -8.67 -11.05
N ARG A 81 20.86 -7.39 -11.04
CA ARG A 81 20.98 -6.55 -9.85
C ARG A 81 20.09 -7.03 -8.71
N ILE A 82 18.87 -7.43 -8.99
CA ILE A 82 17.96 -8.03 -7.99
C ILE A 82 18.56 -9.30 -7.41
N HIS A 83 19.16 -10.16 -8.25
CA HIS A 83 19.83 -11.37 -7.77
C HIS A 83 20.99 -11.05 -6.80
N GLU A 84 21.81 -10.04 -7.09
CA GLU A 84 22.86 -9.58 -6.19
C GLU A 84 22.29 -9.09 -4.84
N LEU A 85 21.20 -8.33 -4.87
CA LEU A 85 20.53 -7.84 -3.67
C LEU A 85 19.86 -8.98 -2.86
N ASN A 86 19.37 -10.03 -3.53
CA ASN A 86 18.87 -11.22 -2.85
C ASN A 86 19.96 -11.90 -2.01
N LEU A 87 21.20 -11.86 -2.47
CA LEU A 87 22.34 -12.46 -1.77
C LEU A 87 23.01 -11.53 -0.74
N ASP A 88 22.68 -10.23 -0.75
CA ASP A 88 23.27 -9.27 0.17
C ASP A 88 22.68 -9.43 1.59
N PRO A 89 23.48 -9.80 2.60
CA PRO A 89 23.00 -9.97 3.97
C PRO A 89 22.62 -8.65 4.66
N GLN A 90 23.02 -7.51 4.13
CA GLN A 90 22.64 -6.20 4.66
C GLN A 90 21.25 -5.75 4.20
N ILE A 91 20.71 -6.41 3.18
CA ILE A 91 19.40 -6.08 2.59
C ILE A 91 18.36 -7.10 3.03
N ASN A 92 17.38 -6.66 3.81
CA ASN A 92 16.27 -7.47 4.28
C ASN A 92 14.98 -7.24 3.47
N GLY A 93 14.90 -6.15 2.72
CA GLY A 93 13.81 -5.85 1.82
C GLY A 93 14.26 -5.25 0.51
N ILE A 94 13.61 -5.65 -0.57
CA ILE A 94 13.85 -5.14 -1.93
C ILE A 94 12.54 -4.57 -2.45
N LEU A 95 12.59 -3.34 -2.97
CA LEU A 95 11.47 -2.68 -3.61
C LEU A 95 11.89 -2.20 -4.99
N VAL A 96 11.18 -2.63 -6.02
CA VAL A 96 11.28 -2.07 -7.36
C VAL A 96 10.10 -1.15 -7.59
N GLN A 97 10.37 0.14 -7.77
CA GLN A 97 9.31 1.14 -7.92
C GLN A 97 8.57 0.99 -9.25
N LEU A 98 7.29 0.73 -9.17
CA LEU A 98 6.39 0.71 -10.34
C LEU A 98 5.85 2.12 -10.65
N PRO A 99 5.51 2.43 -11.93
CA PRO A 99 5.62 1.55 -13.09
C PRO A 99 7.06 1.45 -13.62
N LEU A 100 7.36 0.36 -14.33
CA LEU A 100 8.60 0.17 -15.07
C LEU A 100 8.44 0.61 -16.54
N PRO A 101 9.54 0.92 -17.26
CA PRO A 101 9.50 1.12 -18.71
C PRO A 101 8.88 -0.07 -19.44
N ALA A 102 8.18 0.16 -20.55
CA ALA A 102 7.37 -0.82 -21.25
C ALA A 102 8.12 -2.07 -21.77
N HIS A 103 9.44 -1.98 -21.94
CA HIS A 103 10.28 -3.10 -22.38
C HIS A 103 10.72 -4.02 -21.23
N ILE A 104 10.38 -3.70 -19.98
CA ILE A 104 10.68 -4.50 -18.79
C ILE A 104 9.38 -5.10 -18.27
N ASP A 105 9.31 -6.43 -18.21
CA ASP A 105 8.17 -7.14 -17.64
C ASP A 105 8.18 -7.04 -16.12
N SER A 106 7.26 -6.25 -15.58
CA SER A 106 7.11 -6.05 -14.14
C SER A 106 6.82 -7.35 -13.38
N HIS A 107 6.15 -8.32 -14.01
CA HIS A 107 5.87 -9.61 -13.39
C HIS A 107 7.16 -10.40 -13.17
N ARG A 108 8.01 -10.52 -14.20
CA ARG A 108 9.31 -11.19 -14.10
C ARG A 108 10.23 -10.52 -13.08
N VAL A 109 10.17 -9.20 -13.01
CA VAL A 109 10.97 -8.41 -12.04
C VAL A 109 10.52 -8.72 -10.60
N ILE A 110 9.21 -8.74 -10.33
CA ILE A 110 8.66 -9.07 -9.01
C ILE A 110 9.01 -10.51 -8.62
N GLU A 111 8.88 -11.46 -9.55
CA GLU A 111 9.20 -12.89 -9.33
C GLU A 111 10.72 -13.14 -9.12
N ALA A 112 11.58 -12.23 -9.54
CA ALA A 112 13.03 -12.34 -9.30
C ALA A 112 13.43 -11.92 -7.87
N ILE A 113 12.59 -11.22 -7.15
CA ILE A 113 12.83 -10.87 -5.75
C ILE A 113 12.61 -12.11 -4.89
N ALA A 114 13.53 -12.42 -3.97
CA ALA A 114 13.33 -13.52 -3.03
C ALA A 114 12.07 -13.26 -2.16
N PRO A 115 11.15 -14.22 -2.01
CA PRO A 115 9.89 -14.02 -1.29
C PRO A 115 10.06 -13.45 0.12
N GLU A 116 11.15 -13.81 0.80
CA GLU A 116 11.52 -13.32 2.13
C GLU A 116 12.07 -11.89 2.14
N LYS A 117 12.36 -11.31 0.96
CA LYS A 117 12.77 -9.91 0.76
C LYS A 117 11.75 -9.08 -0.02
N ASP A 118 10.64 -9.69 -0.48
CA ASP A 118 9.53 -8.99 -1.14
C ASP A 118 8.66 -8.25 -0.12
N VAL A 119 9.18 -7.15 0.39
CA VAL A 119 8.51 -6.36 1.45
C VAL A 119 7.29 -5.57 0.98
N ASP A 120 7.07 -5.46 -0.34
CA ASP A 120 5.81 -4.96 -0.90
C ASP A 120 4.70 -6.04 -0.91
N GLY A 121 5.06 -7.34 -0.83
CA GLY A 121 4.14 -8.46 -0.77
C GLY A 121 3.47 -8.79 -2.11
N PHE A 122 4.17 -8.57 -3.24
CA PHE A 122 3.62 -8.76 -4.60
C PHE A 122 4.07 -10.04 -5.27
N HIS A 123 5.13 -10.70 -4.77
CA HIS A 123 5.61 -11.98 -5.28
C HIS A 123 4.50 -13.03 -5.20
N VAL A 124 4.42 -13.93 -6.20
CA VAL A 124 3.36 -14.96 -6.28
C VAL A 124 3.29 -15.83 -5.02
N ALA A 125 4.41 -16.14 -4.40
CA ALA A 125 4.44 -16.88 -3.14
C ALA A 125 3.75 -16.12 -2.00
N ASN A 126 4.00 -14.80 -1.87
CA ASN A 126 3.36 -13.94 -0.88
C ASN A 126 1.87 -13.75 -1.17
N ALA A 127 1.50 -13.57 -2.45
CA ALA A 127 0.11 -13.49 -2.87
C ALA A 127 -0.66 -14.78 -2.62
N GLY A 128 -0.06 -15.94 -2.90
CA GLY A 128 -0.63 -17.26 -2.60
C GLY A 128 -0.78 -17.49 -1.09
N ALA A 129 0.23 -17.15 -0.30
CA ALA A 129 0.19 -17.22 1.15
C ALA A 129 -0.90 -16.31 1.75
N LEU A 130 -1.08 -15.09 1.19
CA LEU A 130 -2.17 -14.20 1.57
C LEU A 130 -3.55 -14.83 1.28
N MET A 131 -3.71 -15.49 0.14
CA MET A 131 -4.96 -16.14 -0.24
C MET A 131 -5.38 -17.23 0.74
N ILE A 132 -4.42 -17.99 1.30
CA ILE A 132 -4.67 -19.04 2.30
C ILE A 132 -4.63 -18.56 3.74
N GLY A 133 -4.51 -17.23 3.97
CA GLY A 133 -4.54 -16.63 5.30
C GLY A 133 -3.23 -16.70 6.09
N ALA A 134 -2.10 -17.06 5.46
CA ALA A 134 -0.77 -17.17 6.09
C ALA A 134 0.30 -16.32 5.38
N PRO A 135 0.07 -15.01 5.16
CA PRO A 135 1.02 -14.18 4.42
C PRO A 135 2.33 -13.98 5.20
N LEU A 136 3.47 -14.11 4.49
CA LEU A 136 4.76 -13.70 5.04
C LEU A 136 4.82 -12.18 5.17
N PHE A 137 4.42 -11.48 4.11
CA PHE A 137 4.21 -10.03 4.10
C PHE A 137 2.82 -9.69 3.56
N LYS A 138 2.19 -8.69 4.17
CA LYS A 138 0.94 -8.12 3.66
C LYS A 138 1.29 -6.99 2.70
N PRO A 139 0.67 -6.90 1.51
CA PRO A 139 0.88 -5.78 0.61
C PRO A 139 0.70 -4.43 1.31
N CYS A 140 1.66 -3.53 1.14
CA CYS A 140 1.81 -2.34 1.99
C CYS A 140 0.57 -1.44 2.02
N THR A 141 -0.04 -1.15 0.86
CA THR A 141 -1.22 -0.28 0.78
C THR A 141 -2.46 -0.92 1.43
N PRO A 142 -2.85 -2.16 1.11
CA PRO A 142 -3.92 -2.86 1.82
C PRO A 142 -3.67 -3.01 3.31
N TYR A 143 -2.43 -3.29 3.71
CA TYR A 143 -2.09 -3.39 5.13
C TYR A 143 -2.30 -2.05 5.84
N GLY A 144 -1.89 -0.93 5.20
CA GLY A 144 -2.16 0.41 5.71
C GLY A 144 -3.66 0.69 5.89
N CYS A 145 -4.50 0.27 4.93
CA CYS A 145 -5.95 0.39 5.04
C CYS A 145 -6.52 -0.41 6.23
N MET A 146 -6.03 -1.63 6.46
CA MET A 146 -6.42 -2.43 7.63
C MET A 146 -6.03 -1.72 8.94
N LYS A 147 -4.82 -1.15 9.02
CA LYS A 147 -4.38 -0.37 10.20
C LYS A 147 -5.23 0.88 10.43
N MET A 148 -5.76 1.49 9.39
CA MET A 148 -6.69 2.62 9.52
C MET A 148 -8.04 2.17 10.09
N LEU A 149 -8.59 1.03 9.66
CA LEU A 149 -9.80 0.43 10.24
C LEU A 149 -9.59 0.04 11.71
N GLU A 150 -8.45 -0.59 12.03
CA GLU A 150 -8.06 -0.93 13.40
C GLU A 150 -7.95 0.32 14.30
N SER A 151 -7.47 1.45 13.77
CA SER A 151 -7.24 2.66 14.55
C SER A 151 -8.51 3.35 15.08
N ILE A 152 -9.65 2.97 14.55
CA ILE A 152 -10.98 3.44 14.98
C ILE A 152 -11.82 2.30 15.59
N ASP A 153 -11.18 1.19 15.94
CA ASP A 153 -11.82 -0.01 16.50
C ASP A 153 -13.05 -0.49 15.69
N TYR A 154 -12.98 -0.34 14.34
CA TYR A 154 -14.10 -0.67 13.49
C TYR A 154 -14.38 -2.17 13.48
N PRO A 155 -15.63 -2.61 13.72
CA PRO A 155 -15.98 -4.04 13.77
C PRO A 155 -16.05 -4.63 12.35
N ILE A 156 -14.90 -5.14 11.84
CA ILE A 156 -14.81 -5.70 10.49
C ILE A 156 -15.58 -7.03 10.37
N LYS A 157 -15.58 -7.83 11.42
CA LYS A 157 -16.25 -9.14 11.44
C LYS A 157 -17.75 -9.01 11.18
N GLY A 158 -18.24 -9.66 10.13
CA GLY A 158 -19.64 -9.62 9.71
C GLY A 158 -20.03 -8.39 8.88
N ALA A 159 -19.14 -7.40 8.71
CA ALA A 159 -19.40 -6.23 7.87
C ALA A 159 -19.46 -6.59 6.38
N ARG A 160 -20.27 -5.86 5.62
CA ARG A 160 -20.27 -5.89 4.15
C ARG A 160 -19.18 -4.96 3.64
N ALA A 161 -18.14 -5.52 3.05
CA ALA A 161 -17.05 -4.76 2.47
C ALA A 161 -17.12 -4.77 0.94
N VAL A 162 -17.04 -3.59 0.33
CA VAL A 162 -16.95 -3.44 -1.12
C VAL A 162 -15.62 -2.82 -1.48
N VAL A 163 -14.87 -3.51 -2.33
CA VAL A 163 -13.59 -3.04 -2.87
C VAL A 163 -13.77 -2.68 -4.33
N VAL A 164 -13.66 -1.41 -4.66
CA VAL A 164 -13.75 -0.90 -6.03
C VAL A 164 -12.36 -0.75 -6.61
N GLY A 165 -12.01 -1.68 -7.49
CA GLY A 165 -10.69 -1.90 -8.06
C GLY A 165 -10.23 -3.34 -7.83
N ALA A 166 -9.63 -3.97 -8.86
CA ALA A 166 -9.25 -5.39 -8.83
C ALA A 166 -7.80 -5.61 -9.26
N SER A 167 -6.91 -4.64 -8.96
CA SER A 167 -5.48 -4.77 -9.24
C SER A 167 -4.84 -5.83 -8.34
N ASN A 168 -3.74 -6.44 -8.81
CA ASN A 168 -2.97 -7.41 -8.03
C ASN A 168 -2.24 -6.76 -6.83
N ILE A 169 -1.99 -5.45 -6.91
CA ILE A 169 -1.21 -4.73 -5.88
C ILE A 169 -2.07 -4.09 -4.79
N VAL A 170 -3.37 -3.86 -5.04
CA VAL A 170 -4.28 -3.22 -4.05
C VAL A 170 -5.61 -3.96 -3.93
N GLY A 171 -6.43 -4.00 -4.99
CA GLY A 171 -7.83 -4.43 -4.87
C GLY A 171 -7.98 -5.87 -4.41
N LYS A 172 -7.31 -6.82 -5.08
CA LYS A 172 -7.37 -8.24 -4.70
C LYS A 172 -6.80 -8.49 -3.30
N PRO A 173 -5.57 -8.03 -2.96
CA PRO A 173 -5.04 -8.24 -1.62
C PRO A 173 -5.87 -7.54 -0.53
N MET A 174 -6.45 -6.37 -0.79
CA MET A 174 -7.36 -5.72 0.15
C MET A 174 -8.58 -6.59 0.45
N ALA A 175 -9.18 -7.16 -0.58
CA ALA A 175 -10.30 -8.07 -0.42
C ALA A 175 -9.95 -9.31 0.40
N MET A 176 -8.75 -9.89 0.19
CA MET A 176 -8.29 -11.04 0.96
C MET A 176 -8.04 -10.69 2.43
N LEU A 177 -7.48 -9.51 2.73
CA LEU A 177 -7.29 -9.08 4.12
C LEU A 177 -8.64 -8.83 4.83
N LEU A 178 -9.61 -8.22 4.16
CA LEU A 178 -10.96 -8.01 4.71
C LEU A 178 -11.68 -9.36 4.93
N LEU A 179 -11.56 -10.29 3.97
CA LEU A 179 -12.11 -11.64 4.11
C LEU A 179 -11.51 -12.38 5.30
N ALA A 180 -10.18 -12.34 5.44
CA ALA A 180 -9.47 -12.95 6.58
C ALA A 180 -9.88 -12.33 7.92
N ALA A 181 -10.27 -11.04 7.94
CA ALA A 181 -10.81 -10.35 9.11
C ALA A 181 -12.31 -10.66 9.36
N GLY A 182 -12.94 -11.51 8.56
CA GLY A 182 -14.31 -11.96 8.73
C GLY A 182 -15.38 -11.08 8.09
N ALA A 183 -15.03 -10.20 7.15
CA ALA A 183 -16.00 -9.45 6.36
C ALA A 183 -16.60 -10.31 5.23
N THR A 184 -17.81 -9.97 4.80
CA THR A 184 -18.36 -10.41 3.51
C THR A 184 -17.89 -9.45 2.43
N VAL A 185 -17.13 -9.92 1.45
CA VAL A 185 -16.43 -9.05 0.50
C VAL A 185 -16.98 -9.15 -0.91
N THR A 186 -17.26 -8.00 -1.52
CA THR A 186 -17.55 -7.86 -2.94
C THR A 186 -16.42 -7.08 -3.62
N ILE A 187 -15.87 -7.62 -4.72
CA ILE A 187 -14.87 -6.92 -5.53
C ILE A 187 -15.54 -6.41 -6.81
N CYS A 188 -15.47 -5.09 -7.03
CA CYS A 188 -15.95 -4.45 -8.25
C CYS A 188 -14.77 -4.08 -9.15
N ASN A 189 -14.98 -4.17 -10.46
CA ASN A 189 -13.99 -3.80 -11.47
C ASN A 189 -14.63 -3.00 -12.62
N SER A 190 -13.87 -2.68 -13.66
CA SER A 190 -14.35 -1.90 -14.82
C SER A 190 -15.48 -2.56 -15.63
N LYS A 191 -15.80 -3.82 -15.35
CA LYS A 191 -16.88 -4.58 -16.02
C LYS A 191 -18.11 -4.72 -15.12
N THR A 192 -18.04 -4.28 -13.86
CA THR A 192 -19.17 -4.36 -12.93
C THR A 192 -20.33 -3.52 -13.43
N LYS A 193 -21.48 -4.15 -13.59
CA LYS A 193 -22.73 -3.47 -13.92
C LYS A 193 -23.30 -2.85 -12.64
N ASP A 194 -23.93 -1.68 -12.78
CA ASP A 194 -24.54 -0.96 -11.67
C ASP A 194 -23.66 -0.89 -10.41
N LEU A 195 -22.50 -0.27 -10.56
CA LEU A 195 -21.56 -0.10 -9.45
C LEU A 195 -22.20 0.50 -8.20
N ALA A 196 -23.14 1.42 -8.40
CA ALA A 196 -23.83 2.11 -7.30
C ALA A 196 -24.67 1.16 -6.43
N ALA A 197 -25.28 0.13 -7.02
CA ALA A 197 -26.02 -0.89 -6.27
C ALA A 197 -25.10 -1.62 -5.28
N HIS A 198 -23.89 -1.94 -5.68
CA HIS A 198 -22.91 -2.60 -4.81
C HIS A 198 -22.38 -1.64 -3.72
N THR A 199 -21.99 -0.43 -4.09
CA THR A 199 -21.32 0.49 -3.14
C THR A 199 -22.29 1.04 -2.08
N LYS A 200 -23.59 1.16 -2.38
CA LYS A 200 -24.62 1.56 -1.41
C LYS A 200 -24.86 0.53 -0.31
N GLU A 201 -24.47 -0.72 -0.51
CA GLU A 201 -24.60 -1.79 0.50
C GLU A 201 -23.39 -1.87 1.44
N ALA A 202 -22.30 -1.15 1.12
CA ALA A 202 -21.04 -1.26 1.83
C ALA A 202 -21.06 -0.61 3.21
N ASP A 203 -20.75 -1.38 4.25
CA ASP A 203 -20.38 -0.86 5.57
C ASP A 203 -18.93 -0.35 5.54
N ILE A 204 -18.06 -1.03 4.77
CA ILE A 204 -16.69 -0.64 4.47
C ILE A 204 -16.57 -0.50 2.95
N LEU A 205 -16.23 0.68 2.47
CA LEU A 205 -16.00 0.96 1.07
C LEU A 205 -14.53 1.34 0.84
N VAL A 206 -13.80 0.51 0.09
CA VAL A 206 -12.41 0.79 -0.30
C VAL A 206 -12.37 1.08 -1.80
N VAL A 207 -11.81 2.23 -2.19
CA VAL A 207 -11.79 2.68 -3.58
C VAL A 207 -10.35 2.82 -4.06
N ALA A 208 -10.00 2.07 -5.13
CA ALA A 208 -8.66 1.98 -5.70
C ALA A 208 -8.73 1.82 -7.22
N THR A 209 -9.24 2.83 -7.91
CA THR A 209 -9.52 2.80 -9.36
C THR A 209 -8.57 3.65 -10.20
N GLY A 210 -7.93 4.65 -9.58
CA GLY A 210 -7.14 5.67 -10.26
C GLY A 210 -7.99 6.61 -11.12
N LYS A 211 -9.28 6.79 -10.78
CA LYS A 211 -10.19 7.69 -11.48
C LYS A 211 -10.67 8.79 -10.54
N PRO A 212 -10.34 10.07 -10.82
CA PRO A 212 -10.68 11.18 -9.96
C PRO A 212 -12.18 11.25 -9.67
N LYS A 213 -12.54 11.35 -8.38
CA LYS A 213 -13.91 11.61 -7.91
C LYS A 213 -14.99 10.67 -8.48
N MET A 214 -14.62 9.43 -8.81
CA MET A 214 -15.53 8.45 -9.42
C MET A 214 -16.68 8.06 -8.49
N ILE A 215 -16.44 8.00 -7.18
CA ILE A 215 -17.46 7.67 -6.17
C ILE A 215 -18.03 8.96 -5.58
N THR A 216 -19.31 9.16 -5.80
CA THR A 216 -20.07 10.33 -5.32
C THR A 216 -20.87 10.02 -4.05
N GLY A 217 -21.41 11.04 -3.39
CA GLY A 217 -22.23 10.87 -2.18
C GLY A 217 -23.46 10.00 -2.39
N GLN A 218 -24.02 9.97 -3.60
CA GLN A 218 -25.18 9.13 -3.93
C GLN A 218 -24.83 7.63 -4.01
N MET A 219 -23.56 7.29 -4.15
CA MET A 219 -23.06 5.92 -4.26
C MET A 219 -22.62 5.33 -2.92
N VAL A 220 -22.72 6.07 -1.82
CA VAL A 220 -22.21 5.66 -0.50
C VAL A 220 -23.37 5.44 0.47
N LYS A 221 -23.30 4.33 1.23
CA LYS A 221 -24.20 4.05 2.34
C LYS A 221 -24.01 5.08 3.46
N SER A 222 -25.10 5.56 4.04
CA SER A 222 -25.01 6.46 5.20
C SER A 222 -24.31 5.76 6.37
N GLY A 223 -23.30 6.41 6.97
CA GLY A 223 -22.55 5.86 8.08
C GLY A 223 -21.41 4.90 7.69
N ALA A 224 -21.21 4.60 6.40
CA ALA A 224 -20.12 3.73 5.94
C ALA A 224 -18.74 4.30 6.30
N VAL A 225 -17.76 3.41 6.49
CA VAL A 225 -16.35 3.79 6.51
C VAL A 225 -15.81 3.77 5.07
N VAL A 226 -15.26 4.90 4.61
CA VAL A 226 -14.77 5.06 3.24
C VAL A 226 -13.25 5.25 3.25
N ILE A 227 -12.54 4.32 2.61
CA ILE A 227 -11.09 4.37 2.43
C ILE A 227 -10.78 4.65 0.97
N ASP A 228 -10.32 5.86 0.70
CA ASP A 228 -9.89 6.29 -0.63
C ASP A 228 -8.39 6.06 -0.80
N VAL A 229 -8.05 5.11 -1.66
CA VAL A 229 -6.65 4.75 -1.99
C VAL A 229 -6.15 5.58 -3.18
N GLY A 230 -7.07 6.19 -3.93
CA GLY A 230 -6.75 6.95 -5.13
C GLY A 230 -5.84 8.15 -4.83
N ILE A 231 -4.87 8.38 -5.71
CA ILE A 231 -4.06 9.61 -5.75
C ILE A 231 -4.00 10.06 -7.19
N ASN A 232 -4.80 11.06 -7.51
CA ASN A 232 -4.90 11.61 -8.85
C ASN A 232 -4.41 13.06 -8.85
N ARG A 233 -3.68 13.44 -9.88
CA ARG A 233 -3.28 14.84 -10.10
C ARG A 233 -4.24 15.48 -11.08
N LEU A 234 -4.92 16.53 -10.63
CA LEU A 234 -5.81 17.33 -11.47
C LEU A 234 -5.02 18.27 -12.40
N PRO A 235 -5.65 18.83 -13.46
CA PRO A 235 -4.99 19.77 -14.37
C PRO A 235 -4.43 21.03 -13.68
N ASP A 236 -5.02 21.44 -12.54
CA ASP A 236 -4.55 22.57 -11.72
C ASP A 236 -3.37 22.19 -10.78
N GLY A 237 -2.88 20.95 -10.88
CA GLY A 237 -1.78 20.42 -10.07
C GLY A 237 -2.18 19.91 -8.70
N LYS A 238 -3.43 20.10 -8.24
CA LYS A 238 -3.92 19.59 -6.96
C LYS A 238 -4.08 18.08 -6.99
N LEU A 239 -3.96 17.48 -5.81
CA LEU A 239 -4.22 16.07 -5.63
C LEU A 239 -5.65 15.84 -5.17
N CYS A 240 -6.30 14.82 -5.71
CA CYS A 240 -7.57 14.32 -5.23
C CYS A 240 -7.58 12.79 -5.23
N GLY A 241 -8.55 12.21 -4.54
CA GLY A 241 -8.80 10.77 -4.53
C GLY A 241 -9.75 10.31 -5.65
N ASP A 242 -10.10 9.03 -5.56
CA ASP A 242 -11.12 8.40 -6.39
C ASP A 242 -12.54 8.67 -5.87
N VAL A 243 -12.65 9.19 -4.66
CA VAL A 243 -13.92 9.56 -4.00
C VAL A 243 -14.12 11.07 -4.07
N ASP A 244 -15.34 11.53 -4.34
CA ASP A 244 -15.69 12.94 -4.15
C ASP A 244 -15.80 13.24 -2.66
N PHE A 245 -14.66 13.64 -2.08
CA PHE A 245 -14.54 13.88 -0.66
C PHE A 245 -15.57 14.88 -0.14
N ASP A 246 -15.85 15.94 -0.91
CA ASP A 246 -16.71 17.01 -0.48
C ASP A 246 -18.18 16.59 -0.35
N GLU A 247 -18.65 15.68 -1.19
CA GLU A 247 -19.97 15.08 -1.05
C GLU A 247 -20.00 13.97 -0.01
N VAL A 248 -19.01 13.06 -0.06
CA VAL A 248 -19.01 11.82 0.73
C VAL A 248 -18.78 12.09 2.22
N LYS A 249 -18.03 13.13 2.59
CA LYS A 249 -17.81 13.50 4.00
C LYS A 249 -19.08 13.80 4.80
N TYR A 250 -20.18 14.14 4.14
CA TYR A 250 -21.48 14.35 4.79
C TYR A 250 -22.36 13.10 4.82
N LYS A 251 -21.92 12.02 4.17
CA LYS A 251 -22.65 10.75 4.07
C LYS A 251 -22.00 9.64 4.88
N ALA A 252 -20.68 9.53 4.80
CA ALA A 252 -19.88 8.54 5.50
C ALA A 252 -19.88 8.76 7.03
N GLY A 253 -19.63 7.70 7.78
CA GLY A 253 -19.32 7.77 9.22
C GLY A 253 -17.85 8.12 9.46
N ALA A 254 -16.97 7.58 8.63
CA ALA A 254 -15.53 7.91 8.62
C ALA A 254 -15.00 7.92 7.19
N ILE A 255 -13.99 8.75 6.92
CA ILE A 255 -13.41 8.89 5.57
C ILE A 255 -11.93 9.26 5.63
N THR A 256 -11.12 8.73 4.71
CA THR A 256 -9.72 9.14 4.53
C THR A 256 -9.62 10.41 3.66
N PRO A 257 -8.75 11.37 3.99
CA PRO A 257 -8.45 12.50 3.11
C PRO A 257 -7.46 12.11 2.02
N VAL A 258 -7.48 12.82 0.91
CA VAL A 258 -6.43 12.76 -0.13
C VAL A 258 -5.97 14.18 -0.46
N PRO A 259 -4.70 14.53 -0.21
CA PRO A 259 -3.63 13.72 0.40
C PRO A 259 -3.76 13.56 1.92
N GLY A 260 -2.95 12.66 2.49
CA GLY A 260 -2.82 12.52 3.95
C GLY A 260 -3.55 11.31 4.57
N GLY A 261 -4.29 10.55 3.76
CA GLY A 261 -4.92 9.28 4.16
C GLY A 261 -4.00 8.07 3.95
N VAL A 262 -4.27 7.25 2.95
CA VAL A 262 -3.61 5.96 2.72
C VAL A 262 -2.13 6.09 2.33
N GLY A 263 -1.72 7.12 1.58
CA GLY A 263 -0.35 7.26 1.09
C GLY A 263 0.73 7.21 2.19
N PRO A 264 0.62 7.98 3.29
CA PRO A 264 1.55 7.90 4.42
C PRO A 264 1.61 6.52 5.06
N MET A 265 0.49 5.79 5.07
CA MET A 265 0.40 4.44 5.63
C MET A 265 1.12 3.41 4.76
N THR A 266 1.04 3.51 3.43
CA THR A 266 1.78 2.63 2.51
C THR A 266 3.28 2.64 2.81
N ILE A 267 3.87 3.84 2.96
CA ILE A 267 5.29 3.97 3.32
C ILE A 267 5.57 3.37 4.70
N THR A 268 4.68 3.59 5.65
CA THR A 268 4.85 3.08 7.02
C THR A 268 4.80 1.56 7.07
N MET A 269 3.92 0.92 6.30
CA MET A 269 3.84 -0.54 6.22
C MET A 269 5.05 -1.15 5.50
N LEU A 270 5.62 -0.45 4.51
CA LEU A 270 6.89 -0.87 3.91
C LEU A 270 8.02 -0.93 4.94
N LEU A 271 8.13 0.08 5.81
CA LEU A 271 9.11 0.07 6.90
C LEU A 271 8.83 -1.07 7.88
N LEU A 272 7.57 -1.31 8.22
CA LEU A 272 7.19 -2.40 9.11
C LEU A 272 7.54 -3.76 8.53
N ASN A 273 7.21 -4.03 7.28
CA ASN A 273 7.57 -5.27 6.58
C ASN A 273 9.09 -5.46 6.51
N THR A 274 9.86 -4.38 6.24
CA THR A 274 11.33 -4.42 6.22
C THR A 274 11.92 -4.76 7.60
N LEU A 275 11.36 -4.18 8.66
CA LEU A 275 11.75 -4.49 10.03
C LEU A 275 11.45 -5.96 10.37
N GLU A 276 10.24 -6.43 10.06
CA GLU A 276 9.83 -7.81 10.29
C GLU A 276 10.68 -8.81 9.49
N ALA A 277 11.11 -8.47 8.27
CA ALA A 277 12.06 -9.25 7.49
C ALA A 277 13.41 -9.38 8.24
N ALA A 278 13.93 -8.28 8.76
CA ALA A 278 15.18 -8.27 9.52
C ALA A 278 15.09 -9.00 10.86
N GLU A 279 13.92 -8.99 11.52
CA GLU A 279 13.70 -9.74 12.77
C GLU A 279 13.67 -11.26 12.56
N ARG A 280 13.27 -11.71 11.35
CA ARG A 280 13.20 -13.14 10.99
C ARG A 280 14.53 -13.69 10.48
N SER A 281 15.40 -12.85 9.90
CA SER A 281 16.74 -13.22 9.43
C SER A 281 17.74 -13.26 10.61
#